data_4699b30daf937be818da6faeb3225120
#
_entry.id   4699b30daf937be818da6faeb3225120
#
_cell.length_a   1.000
_cell.length_b   1.000
_cell.length_c   1.000
_cell.angle_alpha   90.00
_cell.angle_beta   90.00
_cell.angle_gamma   90.00
#
_symmetry.space_group_name_H-M   'P 1'
#
loop_
_entity.id
_entity.type
_entity.pdbx_description
1 polymer ?
#
loop_
_entity_poly.entity_id
_entity_poly.type
_entity_poly.pdbx_seq_one_letter_code
_entity_poly.pdbx_strand_id
1 'polypeptide(L)'
;MSHLITSVDPHSPARRAGIRAGDRLTRIDGTVVIDFIDYQALTARRRLTVEVTRDGAPLAFSVRKDEYAPLGLNFETPMMSGTRLCCNKCLFCFVDQLPHGARDTMRVKDDDWRMSLMMGNYVTLTNVSDRELERIIERHCSPLYISVHCTDPDLRAHVLGTERARRLMGQLKRLSDGGIAFHCQCVLCPGINDGAALDRTIRELAGLDGARSLALVPVGLTGHREGLCALHPYTRDEARQVMRLSDMWRERLLKERGTRFVFPSDEFYLRAEWPIPPDEAYEGYDQIDDGVGLLRLLETEYRQAWEELPEAMRRFAPAGPRLAIACGRSAADFIRQMLSDYPVTGANISVHAIENTWFGPTVTVSGLITGFDLTRQMASVPCDAIMITEVMLRQGDGVFLDDMTLPEASRRLGRPIVPVGRRGEDLLDTILRLREGVK
;
A
#
# COMPACT_ATOMS: atom_id res chain seq x y z
N MET A 1 32.43 -0.38 -0.69
CA MET A 1 31.29 0.30 -1.34
C MET A 1 31.52 1.79 -1.29
N SER A 2 31.11 2.52 -2.32
CA SER A 2 31.21 3.98 -2.34
C SER A 2 30.03 4.55 -3.12
N HIS A 3 29.49 5.70 -2.67
CA HIS A 3 28.30 6.33 -3.23
C HIS A 3 28.64 7.66 -3.86
N LEU A 4 28.32 7.83 -5.15
CA LEU A 4 28.58 9.07 -5.87
C LEU A 4 27.68 10.19 -5.33
N ILE A 5 28.28 11.29 -4.90
CA ILE A 5 27.58 12.51 -4.51
C ILE A 5 27.29 13.29 -5.80
N THR A 6 26.04 13.35 -6.20
CA THR A 6 25.62 14.03 -7.44
C THR A 6 25.50 15.53 -7.27
N SER A 7 25.09 15.98 -6.08
CA SER A 7 25.04 17.39 -5.71
C SER A 7 25.20 17.59 -4.21
N VAL A 8 25.55 18.81 -3.82
CA VAL A 8 25.64 19.23 -2.41
C VAL A 8 24.82 20.50 -2.25
N ASP A 9 23.87 20.48 -1.32
CA ASP A 9 22.94 21.58 -1.10
C ASP A 9 23.66 22.90 -0.77
N PRO A 10 23.20 24.04 -1.31
CA PRO A 10 23.72 25.35 -0.93
C PRO A 10 23.64 25.58 0.58
N HIS A 11 24.67 26.16 1.18
CA HIS A 11 24.75 26.49 2.61
C HIS A 11 24.63 25.29 3.57
N SER A 12 24.65 24.04 3.06
CA SER A 12 24.61 22.84 3.89
C SER A 12 25.87 22.64 4.74
N PRO A 13 25.80 21.81 5.80
CA PRO A 13 26.98 21.43 6.59
C PRO A 13 28.08 20.77 5.74
N ALA A 14 27.71 19.90 4.80
CA ALA A 14 28.64 19.26 3.87
C ALA A 14 29.37 20.27 2.96
N ARG A 15 28.62 21.26 2.43
CA ARG A 15 29.18 22.31 1.58
C ARG A 15 30.20 23.16 2.34
N ARG A 16 29.87 23.56 3.58
CA ARG A 16 30.79 24.33 4.43
C ARG A 16 32.06 23.56 4.79
N ALA A 17 31.95 22.24 4.94
CA ALA A 17 33.09 21.37 5.19
C ALA A 17 34.00 21.16 3.97
N GLY A 18 33.57 21.51 2.75
CA GLY A 18 34.34 21.37 1.53
C GLY A 18 34.06 20.11 0.71
N ILE A 19 33.00 19.37 1.03
CA ILE A 19 32.52 18.24 0.21
C ILE A 19 31.88 18.79 -1.05
N ARG A 20 32.06 18.10 -2.21
CA ARG A 20 31.65 18.57 -3.52
C ARG A 20 30.90 17.49 -4.30
N ALA A 21 30.14 17.90 -5.29
CA ALA A 21 29.63 16.97 -6.31
C ALA A 21 30.83 16.28 -7.01
N GLY A 22 30.68 15.00 -7.31
CA GLY A 22 31.75 14.14 -7.85
C GLY A 22 32.55 13.38 -6.78
N ASP A 23 32.50 13.78 -5.50
CA ASP A 23 33.06 12.99 -4.42
C ASP A 23 32.31 11.66 -4.26
N ARG A 24 33.00 10.64 -3.79
CA ARG A 24 32.37 9.34 -3.49
C ARG A 24 32.41 9.08 -1.98
N LEU A 25 31.24 9.14 -1.34
CA LEU A 25 31.11 8.80 0.10
C LEU A 25 31.50 7.34 0.35
N THR A 26 32.38 7.11 1.32
CA THR A 26 32.87 5.76 1.70
C THR A 26 32.53 5.40 3.14
N ARG A 27 32.78 6.32 4.09
CA ARG A 27 32.57 6.08 5.52
C ARG A 27 32.04 7.34 6.21
N ILE A 28 31.39 7.11 7.35
CA ILE A 28 31.07 8.14 8.34
C ILE A 28 31.53 7.63 9.70
N ASP A 29 32.37 8.42 10.40
CA ASP A 29 32.99 8.04 11.67
C ASP A 29 33.67 6.65 11.63
N GLY A 30 34.40 6.36 10.54
CA GLY A 30 35.09 5.09 10.30
C GLY A 30 34.14 3.93 9.90
N THR A 31 32.82 4.09 9.96
CA THR A 31 31.84 3.06 9.58
C THR A 31 31.52 3.15 8.08
N VAL A 32 31.60 2.02 7.39
CA VAL A 32 31.22 1.94 5.95
C VAL A 32 29.73 2.24 5.80
N VAL A 33 29.41 3.15 4.90
CA VAL A 33 28.02 3.42 4.50
C VAL A 33 27.61 2.40 3.43
N ILE A 34 26.63 1.56 3.73
CA ILE A 34 26.13 0.54 2.80
C ILE A 34 25.01 1.12 1.91
N ASP A 35 24.11 1.88 2.52
CA ASP A 35 22.96 2.51 1.86
C ASP A 35 22.40 3.65 2.72
N PHE A 36 21.21 4.16 2.37
CA PHE A 36 20.57 5.28 3.06
C PHE A 36 20.29 5.01 4.55
N ILE A 37 20.05 3.75 4.96
CA ILE A 37 19.83 3.41 6.38
C ILE A 37 21.05 3.75 7.22
N ASP A 38 22.24 3.30 6.78
CA ASP A 38 23.47 3.67 7.45
C ASP A 38 23.74 5.18 7.36
N TYR A 39 23.49 5.77 6.20
CA TYR A 39 23.66 7.21 6.00
C TYR A 39 22.81 8.01 7.00
N GLN A 40 21.53 7.71 7.15
CA GLN A 40 20.67 8.40 8.12
C GLN A 40 21.08 8.16 9.55
N ALA A 41 21.31 6.90 9.93
CA ALA A 41 21.70 6.55 11.31
C ALA A 41 23.04 7.20 11.71
N LEU A 42 24.03 7.20 10.82
CA LEU A 42 25.35 7.76 11.10
C LEU A 42 25.39 9.29 11.04
N THR A 43 24.49 9.91 10.27
CA THR A 43 24.39 11.38 10.19
C THR A 43 23.52 12.00 11.28
N ALA A 44 22.78 11.25 12.09
CA ALA A 44 21.99 11.74 13.21
C ALA A 44 22.89 12.11 14.43
N ARG A 45 23.90 12.95 14.21
CA ARG A 45 24.90 13.37 15.22
C ARG A 45 25.31 14.83 15.00
N ARG A 46 25.71 15.49 16.07
CA ARG A 46 26.17 16.90 16.02
C ARG A 46 27.58 17.09 15.45
N ARG A 47 28.43 16.09 15.58
CA ARG A 47 29.79 16.07 15.06
C ARG A 47 30.05 14.72 14.44
N LEU A 48 30.58 14.73 13.23
CA LEU A 48 30.90 13.52 12.47
C LEU A 48 32.08 13.78 11.53
N THR A 49 32.78 12.72 11.19
CA THR A 49 33.83 12.70 10.17
C THR A 49 33.29 12.00 8.93
N VAL A 50 33.23 12.73 7.81
CA VAL A 50 32.79 12.18 6.52
C VAL A 50 34.03 11.85 5.70
N GLU A 51 34.20 10.59 5.34
CA GLU A 51 35.29 10.11 4.49
C GLU A 51 34.77 9.91 3.07
N VAL A 52 35.46 10.52 2.12
CA VAL A 52 35.15 10.43 0.69
C VAL A 52 36.38 10.07 -0.12
N THR A 53 36.18 9.62 -1.34
CA THR A 53 37.25 9.52 -2.35
C THR A 53 37.00 10.61 -3.40
N ARG A 54 38.03 11.44 -3.67
CA ARG A 54 38.07 12.49 -4.72
C ARG A 54 39.23 12.22 -5.62
N ASP A 55 39.01 12.08 -6.91
CA ASP A 55 40.05 11.81 -7.93
C ASP A 55 40.96 10.63 -7.55
N GLY A 56 40.39 9.60 -6.92
CA GLY A 56 41.11 8.43 -6.44
C GLY A 56 41.80 8.57 -5.06
N ALA A 57 41.89 9.79 -4.52
CA ALA A 57 42.50 10.05 -3.22
C ALA A 57 41.49 10.07 -2.07
N PRO A 58 41.76 9.41 -0.92
CA PRO A 58 40.91 9.48 0.25
C PRO A 58 41.03 10.84 0.95
N LEU A 59 39.90 11.41 1.32
CA LEU A 59 39.78 12.67 2.06
C LEU A 59 38.83 12.49 3.24
N ALA A 60 39.10 13.19 4.34
CA ALA A 60 38.23 13.20 5.52
C ALA A 60 37.85 14.64 5.88
N PHE A 61 36.55 14.86 6.10
CA PHE A 61 35.99 16.16 6.44
C PHE A 61 35.31 16.11 7.79
N SER A 62 35.73 16.97 8.72
CA SER A 62 35.01 17.15 10.00
C SER A 62 33.80 18.05 9.77
N VAL A 63 32.62 17.56 10.12
CA VAL A 63 31.37 18.28 9.95
C VAL A 63 30.73 18.53 11.31
N ARG A 64 30.22 19.76 11.51
CA ARG A 64 29.40 20.13 12.67
C ARG A 64 28.04 20.63 12.18
N LYS A 65 26.98 20.12 12.79
CA LYS A 65 25.58 20.47 12.48
C LYS A 65 24.68 20.23 13.69
N ASP A 66 23.43 20.63 13.64
CA ASP A 66 22.43 20.20 14.59
C ASP A 66 22.14 18.70 14.40
N GLU A 67 21.79 18.01 15.47
CA GLU A 67 21.80 16.54 15.54
C GLU A 67 21.04 15.87 14.37
N TYR A 68 19.82 16.25 14.13
CA TYR A 68 18.98 15.69 13.06
C TYR A 68 18.94 16.54 11.79
N ALA A 69 19.69 17.66 11.73
CA ALA A 69 19.71 18.46 10.52
C ALA A 69 20.34 17.68 9.33
N PRO A 70 19.83 17.82 8.11
CA PRO A 70 20.36 17.12 6.96
C PRO A 70 21.82 17.56 6.69
N LEU A 71 22.63 16.60 6.27
CA LEU A 71 24.02 16.86 5.87
C LEU A 71 24.11 17.64 4.55
N GLY A 72 23.10 17.49 3.68
CA GLY A 72 22.99 18.15 2.40
C GLY A 72 23.77 17.46 1.28
N LEU A 73 23.92 16.15 1.35
CA LEU A 73 24.45 15.33 0.26
C LEU A 73 23.31 14.68 -0.51
N ASN A 74 23.36 14.77 -1.84
CA ASN A 74 22.42 14.12 -2.74
C ASN A 74 23.12 13.03 -3.55
N PHE A 75 22.44 11.91 -3.75
CA PHE A 75 22.93 10.71 -4.40
C PHE A 75 22.12 10.41 -5.67
N GLU A 76 22.65 9.58 -6.55
CA GLU A 76 21.99 9.20 -7.80
C GLU A 76 20.59 8.57 -7.57
N THR A 77 20.46 7.77 -6.51
CA THR A 77 19.17 7.18 -6.09
C THR A 77 18.94 7.42 -4.61
N PRO A 78 17.68 7.61 -4.16
CA PRO A 78 17.35 7.77 -2.75
C PRO A 78 17.84 6.60 -1.89
N MET A 79 17.86 5.39 -2.45
CA MET A 79 18.31 4.17 -1.75
C MET A 79 19.85 4.07 -1.63
N MET A 80 20.61 4.89 -2.35
CA MET A 80 22.08 4.83 -2.45
C MET A 80 22.63 3.50 -2.96
N SER A 81 21.78 2.55 -3.31
CA SER A 81 22.13 1.26 -3.91
C SER A 81 20.94 0.71 -4.71
N GLY A 82 21.17 -0.31 -5.53
CA GLY A 82 20.10 -0.94 -6.31
C GLY A 82 18.99 -1.54 -5.43
N THR A 83 17.76 -1.55 -5.96
CA THR A 83 16.62 -2.23 -5.34
C THR A 83 16.82 -3.75 -5.39
N ARG A 84 16.40 -4.46 -4.35
CA ARG A 84 16.47 -5.92 -4.30
C ARG A 84 15.23 -6.50 -4.93
N LEU A 85 15.45 -7.31 -5.94
CA LEU A 85 14.37 -7.97 -6.64
C LEU A 85 13.92 -9.23 -5.89
N CYS A 86 12.63 -9.52 -5.99
CA CYS A 86 12.02 -10.72 -5.44
C CYS A 86 12.53 -11.97 -6.19
N CYS A 87 12.91 -13.00 -5.44
CA CYS A 87 13.34 -14.28 -5.98
C CYS A 87 12.28 -15.40 -5.86
N ASN A 88 11.08 -15.06 -5.38
CA ASN A 88 10.02 -16.01 -5.14
C ASN A 88 9.24 -16.34 -6.43
N LYS A 89 8.57 -17.51 -6.41
CA LYS A 89 7.64 -17.97 -7.43
C LYS A 89 6.29 -18.28 -6.78
N CYS A 90 5.67 -17.27 -6.16
CA CYS A 90 4.44 -17.43 -5.41
C CYS A 90 3.31 -17.93 -6.31
N LEU A 91 2.51 -18.90 -5.84
CA LEU A 91 1.35 -19.44 -6.56
C LEU A 91 0.34 -18.36 -6.98
N PHE A 92 0.29 -17.27 -6.21
CA PHE A 92 -0.65 -16.17 -6.36
C PHE A 92 0.00 -14.86 -6.83
N CYS A 93 1.25 -14.86 -7.29
CA CYS A 93 1.97 -13.63 -7.63
C CYS A 93 1.18 -12.79 -8.64
N PHE A 94 0.74 -11.58 -8.23
CA PHE A 94 -0.04 -10.70 -9.09
C PHE A 94 0.77 -10.20 -10.29
N VAL A 95 2.07 -9.98 -10.12
CA VAL A 95 2.97 -9.54 -11.20
C VAL A 95 3.08 -10.58 -12.32
N ASP A 96 2.99 -11.88 -11.97
CA ASP A 96 3.02 -12.96 -12.97
C ASP A 96 1.71 -13.08 -13.79
N GLN A 97 0.65 -12.39 -13.36
CA GLN A 97 -0.67 -12.36 -13.96
C GLN A 97 -0.98 -11.03 -14.66
N LEU A 98 0.02 -10.18 -14.89
CA LEU A 98 -0.17 -8.90 -15.57
C LEU A 98 -0.50 -9.12 -17.06
N PRO A 99 -1.44 -8.34 -17.62
CA PRO A 99 -1.77 -8.40 -19.02
C PRO A 99 -0.58 -8.23 -19.95
N HIS A 100 -0.63 -8.85 -21.12
CA HIS A 100 0.29 -8.50 -22.20
C HIS A 100 0.13 -7.01 -22.52
N GLY A 101 1.20 -6.25 -22.60
CA GLY A 101 1.16 -4.80 -22.83
C GLY A 101 1.12 -3.95 -21.56
N ALA A 102 1.09 -4.56 -20.35
CA ALA A 102 1.36 -3.81 -19.14
C ALA A 102 2.79 -3.26 -19.18
N ARG A 103 2.97 -1.98 -18.78
CA ARG A 103 4.28 -1.32 -18.83
C ARG A 103 5.32 -2.03 -17.96
N ASP A 104 6.59 -1.93 -18.36
CA ASP A 104 7.69 -2.63 -17.70
C ASP A 104 7.83 -2.26 -16.21
N THR A 105 7.49 -1.02 -15.84
CA THR A 105 7.52 -0.59 -14.44
C THR A 105 6.56 -1.37 -13.53
N MET A 106 5.46 -1.89 -14.07
CA MET A 106 4.52 -2.74 -13.32
C MET A 106 5.05 -4.17 -13.13
N ARG A 107 6.03 -4.59 -13.95
CA ARG A 107 6.62 -5.94 -13.91
C ARG A 107 7.78 -6.07 -12.92
N VAL A 108 8.14 -5.00 -12.26
CA VAL A 108 9.20 -5.02 -11.25
C VAL A 108 8.67 -5.70 -10.00
N LYS A 109 9.26 -6.84 -9.66
CA LYS A 109 9.02 -7.54 -8.38
C LYS A 109 10.06 -7.09 -7.38
N ASP A 110 9.69 -6.24 -6.46
CA ASP A 110 10.54 -5.88 -5.33
C ASP A 110 10.31 -6.80 -4.12
N ASP A 111 11.35 -6.99 -3.32
CA ASP A 111 11.30 -7.67 -2.03
C ASP A 111 12.42 -7.09 -1.14
N ASP A 112 12.47 -5.75 -1.10
CA ASP A 112 13.52 -5.00 -0.42
C ASP A 112 13.02 -4.50 0.94
N TRP A 113 13.56 -5.05 2.03
CA TRP A 113 13.15 -4.69 3.38
C TRP A 113 13.32 -3.19 3.69
N ARG A 114 14.19 -2.48 2.96
CA ARG A 114 14.37 -1.04 3.12
C ARG A 114 13.14 -0.27 2.59
N MET A 115 12.49 -0.78 1.54
CA MET A 115 11.21 -0.25 1.06
C MET A 115 10.07 -0.49 2.06
N SER A 116 10.13 -1.59 2.81
CA SER A 116 9.20 -1.82 3.91
C SER A 116 9.28 -0.71 4.96
N LEU A 117 10.49 -0.36 5.40
CA LEU A 117 10.71 0.72 6.37
C LEU A 117 10.32 2.11 5.83
N MET A 118 10.59 2.40 4.55
CA MET A 118 10.40 3.73 3.98
C MET A 118 8.97 3.99 3.51
N MET A 119 8.31 2.97 2.97
CA MET A 119 7.08 3.12 2.20
C MET A 119 5.97 2.15 2.64
N GLY A 120 6.23 1.30 3.65
CA GLY A 120 5.25 0.31 4.10
C GLY A 120 5.10 -0.91 3.18
N ASN A 121 5.99 -1.11 2.19
CA ASN A 121 5.90 -2.26 1.29
C ASN A 121 6.03 -3.57 2.07
N TYR A 122 5.17 -4.53 1.78
CA TYR A 122 5.25 -5.87 2.37
C TYR A 122 6.37 -6.68 1.74
N VAL A 123 7.24 -7.25 2.58
CA VAL A 123 8.39 -8.05 2.15
C VAL A 123 8.34 -9.46 2.72
N THR A 124 8.86 -10.43 1.97
CA THR A 124 8.78 -11.84 2.35
C THR A 124 9.89 -12.31 3.28
N LEU A 125 10.94 -11.53 3.46
CA LEU A 125 12.19 -11.87 4.16
C LEU A 125 12.98 -13.06 3.54
N THR A 126 12.55 -13.61 2.41
CA THR A 126 13.22 -14.78 1.80
C THR A 126 14.62 -14.46 1.27
N ASN A 127 14.86 -13.20 0.91
CA ASN A 127 16.14 -12.69 0.42
C ASN A 127 16.97 -11.93 1.47
N VAL A 128 16.52 -11.91 2.72
CA VAL A 128 17.24 -11.26 3.83
C VAL A 128 18.24 -12.24 4.46
N SER A 129 19.51 -11.87 4.44
CA SER A 129 20.59 -12.63 5.08
C SER A 129 20.61 -12.42 6.60
N ASP A 130 21.29 -13.31 7.34
CA ASP A 130 21.43 -13.17 8.79
C ASP A 130 22.13 -11.86 9.19
N ARG A 131 23.15 -11.45 8.43
CA ARG A 131 23.83 -10.16 8.63
C ARG A 131 22.89 -8.96 8.45
N GLU A 132 21.97 -9.04 7.50
CA GLU A 132 20.99 -7.98 7.28
C GLU A 132 19.92 -7.97 8.38
N LEU A 133 19.53 -9.14 8.85
CA LEU A 133 18.61 -9.25 9.98
C LEU A 133 19.21 -8.63 11.25
N GLU A 134 20.51 -8.89 11.52
CA GLU A 134 21.27 -8.23 12.59
C GLU A 134 21.30 -6.71 12.41
N ARG A 135 21.57 -6.23 11.18
CA ARG A 135 21.59 -4.81 10.86
C ARG A 135 20.23 -4.14 11.08
N ILE A 136 19.12 -4.81 10.72
CA ILE A 136 17.75 -4.32 10.98
C ILE A 136 17.57 -4.09 12.50
N ILE A 137 18.00 -5.04 13.31
CA ILE A 137 17.91 -4.97 14.79
C ILE A 137 18.82 -3.88 15.33
N GLU A 138 20.10 -3.86 14.95
CA GLU A 138 21.09 -2.87 15.41
C GLU A 138 20.70 -1.42 15.05
N ARG A 139 20.05 -1.22 13.90
CA ARG A 139 19.59 0.09 13.43
C ARG A 139 18.19 0.44 13.89
N HIS A 140 17.53 -0.44 14.66
CA HIS A 140 16.15 -0.26 15.12
C HIS A 140 15.18 0.06 13.96
N CYS A 141 15.31 -0.66 12.82
CA CYS A 141 14.47 -0.46 11.65
C CYS A 141 13.05 -1.00 11.91
N SER A 142 12.17 -0.17 12.43
CA SER A 142 10.84 -0.52 12.93
C SER A 142 9.82 0.60 12.65
N PRO A 143 8.54 0.31 12.31
CA PRO A 143 8.03 -1.04 12.03
C PRO A 143 8.43 -1.56 10.66
N LEU A 144 8.33 -2.88 10.48
CA LEU A 144 8.41 -3.55 9.18
C LEU A 144 7.04 -4.11 8.78
N TYR A 145 6.81 -4.27 7.48
CA TYR A 145 5.62 -4.89 6.90
C TYR A 145 6.01 -6.20 6.24
N ILE A 146 5.46 -7.32 6.71
CA ILE A 146 5.96 -8.66 6.37
C ILE A 146 4.87 -9.52 5.75
N SER A 147 5.11 -9.97 4.52
CA SER A 147 4.32 -10.99 3.82
C SER A 147 4.58 -12.36 4.41
N VAL A 148 3.70 -12.80 5.30
CA VAL A 148 3.80 -14.08 6.02
C VAL A 148 3.20 -15.21 5.20
N HIS A 149 1.94 -15.07 4.80
CA HIS A 149 1.06 -15.99 4.10
C HIS A 149 0.70 -17.26 4.89
N CYS A 150 1.65 -17.89 5.56
CA CYS A 150 1.46 -18.92 6.60
C CYS A 150 2.75 -19.14 7.39
N THR A 151 2.63 -19.69 8.60
CA THR A 151 3.77 -19.97 9.49
C THR A 151 4.29 -21.39 9.37
N ASP A 152 3.50 -22.31 8.79
CA ASP A 152 3.97 -23.67 8.51
C ASP A 152 5.11 -23.61 7.46
N PRO A 153 6.32 -24.13 7.77
CA PRO A 153 7.49 -23.96 6.90
C PRO A 153 7.36 -24.71 5.57
N ASP A 154 6.72 -25.88 5.56
CA ASP A 154 6.55 -26.68 4.34
C ASP A 154 5.51 -26.05 3.43
N LEU A 155 4.37 -25.66 4.00
CA LEU A 155 3.33 -24.98 3.26
C LEU A 155 3.83 -23.63 2.71
N ARG A 156 4.57 -22.86 3.53
CA ARG A 156 5.11 -21.57 3.08
C ARG A 156 6.11 -21.74 1.93
N ALA A 157 6.98 -22.75 2.01
CA ALA A 157 7.91 -23.06 0.93
C ALA A 157 7.18 -23.41 -0.38
N HIS A 158 6.09 -24.16 -0.28
CA HIS A 158 5.21 -24.49 -1.41
C HIS A 158 4.54 -23.22 -1.98
N VAL A 159 3.91 -22.42 -1.12
CA VAL A 159 3.15 -21.20 -1.51
C VAL A 159 4.04 -20.14 -2.17
N LEU A 160 5.26 -19.95 -1.66
CA LEU A 160 6.21 -18.97 -2.20
C LEU A 160 7.16 -19.54 -3.27
N GLY A 161 7.14 -20.86 -3.50
CA GLY A 161 7.96 -21.52 -4.50
C GLY A 161 9.46 -21.43 -4.23
N THR A 162 9.87 -21.41 -2.94
CA THR A 162 11.28 -21.33 -2.53
C THR A 162 11.54 -21.92 -1.15
N GLU A 163 12.59 -22.72 -1.02
CA GLU A 163 13.03 -23.30 0.26
C GLU A 163 13.45 -22.24 1.31
N ARG A 164 13.87 -21.05 0.85
CA ARG A 164 14.24 -19.94 1.74
C ARG A 164 13.07 -19.47 2.60
N ALA A 165 11.85 -19.72 2.15
CA ALA A 165 10.61 -19.34 2.85
C ALA A 165 10.44 -20.06 4.20
N ARG A 166 11.06 -21.21 4.40
CA ARG A 166 11.01 -21.99 5.66
C ARG A 166 11.57 -21.27 6.87
N ARG A 167 12.42 -20.26 6.65
CA ARG A 167 13.15 -19.56 7.73
C ARG A 167 12.33 -18.54 8.48
N LEU A 168 11.10 -18.24 8.03
CA LEU A 168 10.31 -17.11 8.50
C LEU A 168 10.20 -17.02 10.02
N MET A 169 9.71 -18.09 10.67
CA MET A 169 9.45 -18.03 12.13
C MET A 169 10.71 -17.77 12.95
N GLY A 170 11.86 -18.31 12.50
CA GLY A 170 13.15 -17.98 13.11
C GLY A 170 13.55 -16.52 12.92
N GLN A 171 13.27 -15.94 11.75
CA GLN A 171 13.53 -14.53 11.47
C GLN A 171 12.60 -13.62 12.29
N LEU A 172 11.29 -13.90 12.32
CA LEU A 172 10.31 -13.13 13.09
C LEU A 172 10.62 -13.15 14.60
N LYS A 173 11.00 -14.33 15.12
CA LYS A 173 11.40 -14.42 16.53
C LYS A 173 12.61 -13.55 16.82
N ARG A 174 13.65 -13.58 15.99
CA ARG A 174 14.85 -12.72 16.15
C ARG A 174 14.50 -11.24 16.09
N LEU A 175 13.63 -10.83 15.15
CA LEU A 175 13.16 -9.45 15.06
C LEU A 175 12.39 -9.04 16.34
N SER A 176 11.48 -9.89 16.80
CA SER A 176 10.69 -9.66 18.01
C SER A 176 11.59 -9.56 19.26
N ASP A 177 12.50 -10.52 19.44
CA ASP A 177 13.47 -10.54 20.56
C ASP A 177 14.40 -9.30 20.50
N GLY A 178 14.67 -8.79 19.29
CA GLY A 178 15.44 -7.57 19.04
C GLY A 178 14.65 -6.26 19.18
N GLY A 179 13.39 -6.31 19.61
CA GLY A 179 12.53 -5.14 19.84
C GLY A 179 11.98 -4.50 18.54
N ILE A 180 12.01 -5.20 17.41
CA ILE A 180 11.46 -4.72 16.15
C ILE A 180 9.96 -5.03 16.09
N ALA A 181 9.14 -3.99 15.92
CA ALA A 181 7.72 -4.13 15.63
C ALA A 181 7.50 -4.45 14.15
N PHE A 182 6.47 -5.24 13.85
CA PHE A 182 6.11 -5.54 12.48
C PHE A 182 4.61 -5.82 12.32
N HIS A 183 4.09 -5.43 11.15
CA HIS A 183 2.76 -5.74 10.67
C HIS A 183 2.84 -6.92 9.72
N CYS A 184 1.90 -7.84 9.81
CA CYS A 184 1.88 -9.07 9.02
C CYS A 184 0.76 -9.04 7.99
N GLN A 185 0.99 -9.68 6.85
CA GLN A 185 -0.03 -9.89 5.81
C GLN A 185 -0.09 -11.36 5.43
N CYS A 186 -1.31 -11.86 5.25
CA CYS A 186 -1.58 -13.14 4.61
C CYS A 186 -2.46 -12.95 3.38
N VAL A 187 -1.90 -13.20 2.19
CA VAL A 187 -2.72 -13.43 1.00
C VAL A 187 -3.25 -14.85 1.10
N LEU A 188 -4.56 -14.98 1.25
CA LEU A 188 -5.23 -16.27 1.45
C LEU A 188 -5.70 -16.85 0.11
N CYS A 189 -5.37 -18.12 -0.10
CA CYS A 189 -5.77 -18.92 -1.25
C CYS A 189 -6.72 -20.01 -0.76
N PRO A 190 -7.97 -20.12 -1.28
CA PRO A 190 -8.95 -21.09 -0.83
C PRO A 190 -8.40 -22.52 -0.84
N GLY A 191 -8.56 -23.24 0.29
CA GLY A 191 -8.13 -24.63 0.46
C GLY A 191 -6.62 -24.85 0.53
N ILE A 192 -5.80 -23.78 0.58
CA ILE A 192 -4.33 -23.90 0.64
C ILE A 192 -3.81 -23.42 2.00
N ASN A 193 -3.98 -22.13 2.31
CA ASN A 193 -3.43 -21.53 3.53
C ASN A 193 -4.49 -20.88 4.42
N ASP A 194 -5.74 -21.23 4.23
CA ASP A 194 -6.88 -20.91 5.09
C ASP A 194 -7.18 -22.02 6.13
N GLY A 195 -8.35 -22.01 6.76
CA GLY A 195 -8.78 -23.01 7.72
C GLY A 195 -7.76 -23.27 8.82
N ALA A 196 -7.34 -24.53 8.99
CA ALA A 196 -6.40 -24.95 10.05
C ALA A 196 -5.01 -24.29 9.90
N ALA A 197 -4.56 -24.03 8.67
CA ALA A 197 -3.29 -23.35 8.42
C ALA A 197 -3.36 -21.87 8.87
N LEU A 198 -4.48 -21.19 8.62
CA LEU A 198 -4.73 -19.84 9.09
C LEU A 198 -4.85 -19.79 10.62
N ASP A 199 -5.58 -20.72 11.24
CA ASP A 199 -5.69 -20.83 12.71
C ASP A 199 -4.31 -20.95 13.37
N ARG A 200 -3.47 -21.84 12.84
CA ARG A 200 -2.08 -21.97 13.29
C ARG A 200 -1.31 -20.67 13.11
N THR A 201 -1.40 -20.03 11.95
CA THR A 201 -0.70 -18.80 11.62
C THR A 201 -1.06 -17.66 12.57
N ILE A 202 -2.35 -17.45 12.84
CA ILE A 202 -2.81 -16.44 13.79
C ILE A 202 -2.24 -16.71 15.18
N ARG A 203 -2.34 -17.96 15.67
CA ARG A 203 -1.86 -18.35 17.01
C ARG A 203 -0.37 -18.13 17.16
N GLU A 204 0.44 -18.54 16.18
CA GLU A 204 1.89 -18.43 16.24
C GLU A 204 2.36 -16.98 16.15
N LEU A 205 1.73 -16.15 15.28
CA LEU A 205 2.05 -14.71 15.19
C LEU A 205 1.60 -13.93 16.42
N ALA A 206 0.41 -14.23 16.94
CA ALA A 206 -0.09 -13.60 18.18
C ALA A 206 0.80 -13.91 19.39
N GLY A 207 1.61 -14.96 19.37
CA GLY A 207 2.61 -15.28 20.38
C GLY A 207 3.91 -14.46 20.32
N LEU A 208 4.08 -13.58 19.33
CA LEU A 208 5.26 -12.76 19.18
C LEU A 208 4.98 -11.31 19.62
N ASP A 209 5.76 -10.77 20.54
CA ASP A 209 5.59 -9.41 21.06
C ASP A 209 5.79 -8.33 19.98
N GLY A 210 6.67 -8.59 19.02
CA GLY A 210 6.92 -7.69 17.89
C GLY A 210 5.78 -7.62 16.87
N ALA A 211 4.92 -8.64 16.79
CA ALA A 211 3.79 -8.67 15.86
C ALA A 211 2.66 -7.75 16.34
N ARG A 212 2.35 -6.72 15.56
CA ARG A 212 1.35 -5.69 15.90
C ARG A 212 -0.03 -5.98 15.33
N SER A 213 -0.09 -6.44 14.09
CA SER A 213 -1.35 -6.75 13.40
C SER A 213 -1.13 -7.77 12.30
N LEU A 214 -2.22 -8.40 11.87
CA LEU A 214 -2.26 -9.36 10.77
C LEU A 214 -3.41 -8.99 9.82
N ALA A 215 -3.07 -8.52 8.61
CA ALA A 215 -4.03 -8.35 7.53
C ALA A 215 -4.32 -9.68 6.84
N LEU A 216 -5.58 -9.95 6.57
CA LEU A 216 -6.04 -11.07 5.75
C LEU A 216 -6.60 -10.52 4.44
N VAL A 217 -5.98 -10.89 3.32
CA VAL A 217 -6.35 -10.41 2.00
C VAL A 217 -6.71 -11.62 1.13
N PRO A 218 -7.85 -11.64 0.43
CA PRO A 218 -8.14 -12.73 -0.50
C PRO A 218 -7.21 -12.66 -1.70
N VAL A 219 -6.89 -13.82 -2.27
CA VAL A 219 -6.08 -13.89 -3.48
C VAL A 219 -6.72 -13.11 -4.64
N GLY A 220 -5.94 -12.19 -5.23
CA GLY A 220 -6.31 -11.49 -6.46
C GLY A 220 -5.95 -12.33 -7.68
N LEU A 221 -6.95 -12.66 -8.50
CA LEU A 221 -6.77 -13.45 -9.70
C LEU A 221 -7.20 -12.63 -10.92
N THR A 222 -6.37 -12.66 -11.96
CA THR A 222 -6.69 -12.02 -13.25
C THR A 222 -7.11 -13.04 -14.30
N GLY A 223 -7.53 -12.59 -15.47
CA GLY A 223 -7.76 -13.42 -16.64
C GLY A 223 -6.47 -13.95 -17.32
N HIS A 224 -5.30 -13.51 -16.89
CA HIS A 224 -4.00 -13.81 -17.51
C HIS A 224 -3.21 -14.84 -16.69
N ARG A 225 -3.78 -16.03 -16.50
CA ARG A 225 -3.21 -17.09 -15.68
C ARG A 225 -2.77 -18.32 -16.45
N GLU A 226 -2.56 -18.21 -17.73
CA GLU A 226 -2.10 -19.33 -18.57
C GLU A 226 -0.75 -19.86 -18.07
N GLY A 227 -0.67 -21.18 -17.84
CA GLY A 227 0.54 -21.84 -17.32
C GLY A 227 0.83 -21.63 -15.83
N LEU A 228 0.03 -20.85 -15.10
CA LEU A 228 0.15 -20.68 -13.66
C LEU A 228 -0.69 -21.71 -12.89
N CYS A 229 -0.36 -21.88 -11.60
CA CYS A 229 -1.09 -22.77 -10.69
C CYS A 229 -2.61 -22.47 -10.73
N ALA A 230 -3.42 -23.52 -10.81
CA ALA A 230 -4.87 -23.37 -10.77
C ALA A 230 -5.32 -22.90 -9.39
N LEU A 231 -5.89 -21.70 -9.34
CA LEU A 231 -6.52 -21.11 -8.16
C LEU A 231 -7.91 -20.61 -8.54
N HIS A 232 -8.79 -20.51 -7.56
CA HIS A 232 -10.11 -19.90 -7.72
C HIS A 232 -10.30 -18.75 -6.73
N PRO A 233 -11.11 -17.73 -7.05
CA PRO A 233 -11.45 -16.68 -6.11
C PRO A 233 -12.32 -17.24 -5.00
N TYR A 234 -12.26 -16.66 -3.80
CA TYR A 234 -13.13 -17.04 -2.70
C TYR A 234 -14.60 -17.01 -3.12
N THR A 235 -15.31 -18.11 -2.88
CA THR A 235 -16.76 -18.11 -2.89
C THR A 235 -17.28 -17.42 -1.61
N ARG A 236 -18.59 -17.09 -1.60
CA ARG A 236 -19.22 -16.50 -0.41
C ARG A 236 -19.09 -17.38 0.83
N ASP A 237 -19.29 -18.68 0.70
CA ASP A 237 -19.25 -19.60 1.83
C ASP A 237 -17.83 -19.80 2.37
N GLU A 238 -16.84 -19.88 1.51
CA GLU A 238 -15.41 -19.91 1.89
C GLU A 238 -15.01 -18.60 2.60
N ALA A 239 -15.40 -17.45 2.04
CA ALA A 239 -15.16 -16.15 2.68
C ALA A 239 -15.79 -16.09 4.08
N ARG A 240 -17.02 -16.60 4.24
CA ARG A 240 -17.68 -16.69 5.54
C ARG A 240 -16.96 -17.59 6.54
N GLN A 241 -16.29 -18.65 6.08
CA GLN A 241 -15.47 -19.49 6.95
C GLN A 241 -14.26 -18.70 7.48
N VAL A 242 -13.58 -17.97 6.62
CA VAL A 242 -12.47 -17.08 7.01
C VAL A 242 -12.96 -16.02 8.00
N MET A 243 -14.11 -15.39 7.75
CA MET A 243 -14.67 -14.35 8.63
C MET A 243 -15.01 -14.90 10.02
N ARG A 244 -15.67 -16.07 10.10
CA ARG A 244 -15.97 -16.72 11.41
C ARG A 244 -14.69 -17.03 12.20
N LEU A 245 -13.66 -17.56 11.55
CA LEU A 245 -12.38 -17.84 12.20
C LEU A 245 -11.72 -16.52 12.67
N SER A 246 -11.76 -15.50 11.84
CA SER A 246 -11.22 -14.19 12.18
C SER A 246 -11.91 -13.55 13.36
N ASP A 247 -13.26 -13.56 13.40
CA ASP A 247 -14.03 -12.99 14.50
C ASP A 247 -13.77 -13.73 15.83
N MET A 248 -13.67 -15.05 15.81
CA MET A 248 -13.29 -15.84 16.99
C MET A 248 -11.93 -15.40 17.57
N TRP A 249 -10.91 -15.21 16.69
CA TRP A 249 -9.60 -14.77 17.13
C TRP A 249 -9.60 -13.30 17.56
N ARG A 250 -10.30 -12.42 16.85
CA ARG A 250 -10.43 -10.99 17.21
C ARG A 250 -11.03 -10.79 18.59
N GLU A 251 -12.11 -11.50 18.91
CA GLU A 251 -12.75 -11.46 20.23
C GLU A 251 -11.82 -11.99 21.33
N ARG A 252 -11.12 -13.07 21.05
CA ARG A 252 -10.17 -13.68 21.99
C ARG A 252 -8.98 -12.74 22.26
N LEU A 253 -8.33 -12.28 21.20
CA LEU A 253 -7.12 -11.46 21.32
C LEU A 253 -7.40 -10.06 21.88
N LEU A 254 -8.58 -9.51 21.62
CA LEU A 254 -9.02 -8.28 22.27
C LEU A 254 -9.07 -8.42 23.79
N LYS A 255 -9.52 -9.58 24.31
CA LYS A 255 -9.55 -9.86 25.75
C LYS A 255 -8.14 -10.15 26.31
N GLU A 256 -7.32 -10.89 25.57
CA GLU A 256 -6.01 -11.37 26.04
C GLU A 256 -4.90 -10.31 25.86
N ARG A 257 -4.96 -9.49 24.80
CA ARG A 257 -3.90 -8.56 24.40
C ARG A 257 -4.34 -7.09 24.31
N GLY A 258 -5.64 -6.81 24.43
CA GLY A 258 -6.17 -5.45 24.26
C GLY A 258 -6.20 -4.96 22.79
N THR A 259 -5.98 -5.83 21.81
CA THR A 259 -6.09 -5.56 20.39
C THR A 259 -6.75 -6.72 19.68
N ARG A 260 -7.51 -6.42 18.62
CA ARG A 260 -8.10 -7.45 17.75
C ARG A 260 -7.06 -8.22 16.96
N PHE A 261 -5.95 -7.59 16.67
CA PHE A 261 -4.78 -8.15 15.98
C PHE A 261 -5.03 -8.64 14.55
N VAL A 262 -6.17 -9.32 14.27
CA VAL A 262 -6.53 -9.86 12.96
C VAL A 262 -7.49 -8.91 12.25
N PHE A 263 -7.13 -8.49 11.05
CA PHE A 263 -7.89 -7.51 10.27
C PHE A 263 -8.15 -8.04 8.86
N PRO A 264 -9.34 -8.64 8.60
CA PRO A 264 -9.76 -8.96 7.25
C PRO A 264 -9.89 -7.69 6.40
N SER A 265 -9.48 -7.74 5.13
CA SER A 265 -9.69 -6.66 4.18
C SER A 265 -11.18 -6.46 3.85
N ASP A 266 -11.54 -5.28 3.37
CA ASP A 266 -12.89 -4.94 2.96
C ASP A 266 -13.46 -5.94 1.95
N GLU A 267 -12.60 -6.48 1.08
CA GLU A 267 -12.99 -7.47 0.09
C GLU A 267 -13.53 -8.77 0.73
N PHE A 268 -13.00 -9.21 1.88
CA PHE A 268 -13.56 -10.35 2.60
C PHE A 268 -14.95 -10.04 3.15
N TYR A 269 -15.17 -8.85 3.72
CA TYR A 269 -16.49 -8.43 4.20
C TYR A 269 -17.51 -8.41 3.07
N LEU A 270 -17.15 -7.82 1.92
CA LEU A 270 -18.01 -7.72 0.75
C LEU A 270 -18.34 -9.10 0.15
N ARG A 271 -17.33 -9.97 0.00
CA ARG A 271 -17.51 -11.33 -0.53
C ARG A 271 -18.35 -12.22 0.38
N ALA A 272 -18.16 -12.11 1.69
CA ALA A 272 -18.94 -12.84 2.69
C ALA A 272 -20.36 -12.28 2.86
N GLU A 273 -20.66 -11.11 2.30
CA GLU A 273 -21.84 -10.30 2.65
C GLU A 273 -21.94 -10.14 4.17
N TRP A 274 -20.84 -9.72 4.76
CA TRP A 274 -20.69 -9.50 6.21
C TRP A 274 -20.72 -8.00 6.48
N PRO A 275 -21.33 -7.56 7.60
CA PRO A 275 -21.36 -6.13 7.92
C PRO A 275 -19.93 -5.54 8.07
N ILE A 276 -19.69 -4.40 7.43
CA ILE A 276 -18.46 -3.62 7.63
C ILE A 276 -18.42 -3.13 9.08
N PRO A 277 -17.35 -3.42 9.84
CA PRO A 277 -17.26 -3.03 11.25
C PRO A 277 -17.29 -1.50 11.46
N PRO A 278 -17.62 -1.04 12.66
CA PRO A 278 -17.53 0.37 13.00
C PRO A 278 -16.06 0.83 13.09
N ASP A 279 -15.84 2.14 13.07
CA ASP A 279 -14.54 2.80 13.00
C ASP A 279 -13.54 2.31 14.06
N GLU A 280 -13.98 2.20 15.32
CA GLU A 280 -13.15 1.75 16.44
C GLU A 280 -12.67 0.30 16.33
N ALA A 281 -13.25 -0.48 15.43
CA ALA A 281 -12.83 -1.86 15.21
C ALA A 281 -11.54 -1.99 14.37
N TYR A 282 -11.10 -0.90 13.75
CA TYR A 282 -9.89 -0.85 12.92
C TYR A 282 -8.65 -0.37 13.66
N GLU A 283 -8.79 0.13 14.92
CA GLU A 283 -7.69 0.44 15.84
C GLU A 283 -6.60 1.36 15.23
N GLY A 284 -7.00 2.35 14.42
CA GLY A 284 -6.09 3.33 13.82
C GLY A 284 -5.70 3.04 12.36
N TYR A 285 -6.24 1.99 11.76
CA TYR A 285 -6.06 1.69 10.33
C TYR A 285 -4.62 1.38 9.89
N ASP A 286 -3.82 0.75 10.74
CA ASP A 286 -2.42 0.39 10.47
C ASP A 286 -2.23 -0.48 9.20
N GLN A 287 -3.30 -1.11 8.70
CA GLN A 287 -3.30 -2.02 7.55
C GLN A 287 -4.10 -1.44 6.35
N ILE A 288 -4.27 -0.12 6.29
CA ILE A 288 -5.11 0.55 5.26
C ILE A 288 -4.65 0.25 3.82
N ASP A 289 -3.34 0.14 3.60
CA ASP A 289 -2.76 -0.14 2.29
C ASP A 289 -3.09 -1.56 1.78
N ASP A 290 -3.46 -2.48 2.67
CA ASP A 290 -3.98 -3.82 2.34
C ASP A 290 -5.48 -3.85 2.06
N GLY A 291 -6.11 -2.70 2.00
CA GLY A 291 -7.56 -2.59 1.78
C GLY A 291 -8.36 -2.92 3.05
N VAL A 292 -7.78 -2.73 4.23
CA VAL A 292 -8.43 -2.95 5.52
C VAL A 292 -9.08 -1.65 6.01
N GLY A 293 -10.40 -1.58 5.93
CA GLY A 293 -11.18 -0.47 6.46
C GLY A 293 -11.25 0.76 5.55
N LEU A 294 -10.85 0.68 4.29
CA LEU A 294 -10.96 1.79 3.33
C LEU A 294 -12.39 2.30 3.18
N LEU A 295 -13.37 1.38 3.11
CA LEU A 295 -14.78 1.74 2.99
C LEU A 295 -15.29 2.43 4.24
N ARG A 296 -14.94 1.92 5.42
CA ARG A 296 -15.35 2.54 6.69
C ARG A 296 -14.70 3.91 6.87
N LEU A 297 -13.42 4.05 6.57
CA LEU A 297 -12.73 5.33 6.68
C LEU A 297 -13.35 6.37 5.73
N LEU A 298 -13.60 5.99 4.47
CA LEU A 298 -14.31 6.84 3.50
C LEU A 298 -15.64 7.34 4.06
N GLU A 299 -16.46 6.43 4.61
CA GLU A 299 -17.77 6.80 5.17
C GLU A 299 -17.63 7.69 6.41
N THR A 300 -16.72 7.35 7.32
CA THR A 300 -16.51 8.12 8.56
C THR A 300 -16.11 9.57 8.25
N GLU A 301 -15.13 9.76 7.36
CA GLU A 301 -14.67 11.09 6.96
C GLU A 301 -15.74 11.86 6.17
N TYR A 302 -16.45 11.18 5.25
CA TYR A 302 -17.56 11.79 4.52
C TYR A 302 -18.68 12.24 5.46
N ARG A 303 -19.09 11.38 6.40
CA ARG A 303 -20.12 11.68 7.40
C ARG A 303 -19.71 12.83 8.30
N GLN A 304 -18.48 12.85 8.81
CA GLN A 304 -17.98 13.93 9.66
C GLN A 304 -18.05 15.29 8.94
N ALA A 305 -17.56 15.35 7.71
CA ALA A 305 -17.64 16.57 6.90
C ALA A 305 -19.10 16.93 6.56
N TRP A 306 -19.96 15.94 6.31
CA TRP A 306 -21.39 16.16 6.05
C TRP A 306 -22.13 16.70 7.27
N GLU A 307 -21.80 16.25 8.49
CA GLU A 307 -22.38 16.74 9.74
C GLU A 307 -22.06 18.21 9.98
N GLU A 308 -20.96 18.74 9.42
CA GLU A 308 -20.60 20.16 9.49
C GLU A 308 -21.39 21.04 8.52
N LEU A 309 -22.07 20.47 7.53
CA LEU A 309 -22.89 21.22 6.59
C LEU A 309 -24.12 21.82 7.29
N PRO A 310 -24.62 23.01 6.82
CA PRO A 310 -25.91 23.51 7.25
C PRO A 310 -27.04 22.50 7.05
N GLU A 311 -27.99 22.43 7.98
CA GLU A 311 -29.10 21.47 7.93
C GLU A 311 -29.86 21.48 6.59
N ALA A 312 -30.05 22.68 6.02
CA ALA A 312 -30.71 22.87 4.72
C ALA A 312 -29.97 22.16 3.56
N MET A 313 -28.68 21.86 3.72
CA MET A 313 -27.84 21.16 2.73
C MET A 313 -27.81 19.66 2.92
N ARG A 314 -28.29 19.15 4.04
CA ARG A 314 -28.27 17.74 4.41
C ARG A 314 -29.56 16.98 4.04
N ARG A 315 -30.16 17.31 2.90
CA ARG A 315 -31.43 16.71 2.45
C ARG A 315 -31.32 16.17 1.04
N PHE A 316 -32.08 15.14 0.73
CA PHE A 316 -32.20 14.64 -0.64
C PHE A 316 -33.10 15.61 -1.44
N ALA A 317 -32.49 16.45 -2.22
CA ALA A 317 -33.17 17.35 -3.17
C ALA A 317 -32.28 17.49 -4.42
N PRO A 318 -32.33 16.51 -5.36
CA PRO A 318 -31.47 16.50 -6.54
C PRO A 318 -31.79 17.69 -7.45
N ALA A 319 -30.76 18.44 -7.80
CA ALA A 319 -30.83 19.56 -8.73
C ALA A 319 -29.45 19.79 -9.37
N GLY A 320 -29.38 20.72 -10.32
CA GLY A 320 -28.11 21.08 -10.95
C GLY A 320 -27.55 20.00 -11.89
N PRO A 321 -26.22 20.00 -12.11
CA PRO A 321 -25.54 19.07 -13.00
C PRO A 321 -25.72 17.61 -12.58
N ARG A 322 -25.79 16.72 -13.56
CA ARG A 322 -25.79 15.27 -13.34
C ARG A 322 -24.35 14.82 -13.14
N LEU A 323 -24.03 14.41 -11.93
CA LEU A 323 -22.70 13.93 -11.55
C LEU A 323 -22.70 12.40 -11.56
N ALA A 324 -21.66 11.79 -12.11
CA ALA A 324 -21.47 10.36 -12.06
C ALA A 324 -20.20 10.01 -11.26
N ILE A 325 -20.29 9.05 -10.34
CA ILE A 325 -19.12 8.43 -9.70
C ILE A 325 -18.84 7.12 -10.40
N ALA A 326 -17.66 6.97 -10.99
CA ALA A 326 -17.21 5.72 -11.57
C ALA A 326 -16.22 5.04 -10.61
N CYS A 327 -16.53 3.81 -10.22
CA CYS A 327 -15.75 3.06 -9.22
C CYS A 327 -15.73 1.56 -9.55
N GLY A 328 -14.90 0.80 -8.85
CA GLY A 328 -14.87 -0.65 -8.95
C GLY A 328 -16.17 -1.30 -8.47
N ARG A 329 -16.48 -2.47 -9.01
CA ARG A 329 -17.71 -3.20 -8.67
C ARG A 329 -17.88 -3.45 -7.19
N SER A 330 -16.79 -3.75 -6.48
CA SER A 330 -16.82 -4.04 -5.04
C SER A 330 -17.27 -2.85 -4.20
N ALA A 331 -16.93 -1.61 -4.58
CA ALA A 331 -17.26 -0.42 -3.79
C ALA A 331 -18.62 0.22 -4.13
N ALA A 332 -19.21 -0.13 -5.29
CA ALA A 332 -20.32 0.62 -5.86
C ALA A 332 -21.58 0.64 -4.96
N ASP A 333 -21.96 -0.51 -4.40
CA ASP A 333 -23.17 -0.59 -3.56
C ASP A 333 -22.97 0.12 -2.23
N PHE A 334 -21.76 0.02 -1.65
CA PHE A 334 -21.41 0.74 -0.44
C PHE A 334 -21.47 2.27 -0.65
N ILE A 335 -20.90 2.76 -1.74
CA ILE A 335 -20.94 4.20 -2.07
C ILE A 335 -22.39 4.67 -2.33
N ARG A 336 -23.23 3.88 -3.01
CA ARG A 336 -24.65 4.21 -3.19
C ARG A 336 -25.38 4.35 -1.87
N GLN A 337 -25.15 3.39 -0.94
CA GLN A 337 -25.77 3.41 0.36
C GLN A 337 -25.29 4.62 1.17
N MET A 338 -23.98 4.88 1.21
CA MET A 338 -23.40 6.03 1.90
C MET A 338 -24.01 7.38 1.41
N LEU A 339 -24.12 7.57 0.10
CA LEU A 339 -24.73 8.79 -0.46
C LEU A 339 -26.22 8.88 -0.21
N SER A 340 -26.93 7.75 -0.05
CA SER A 340 -28.33 7.71 0.36
C SER A 340 -28.53 8.09 1.84
N ASP A 341 -27.60 7.63 2.69
CA ASP A 341 -27.65 7.89 4.13
C ASP A 341 -27.23 9.34 4.48
N TYR A 342 -26.31 9.90 3.69
CA TYR A 342 -25.75 11.24 3.86
C TYR A 342 -25.95 12.11 2.60
N PRO A 343 -27.19 12.44 2.22
CA PRO A 343 -27.51 13.14 0.98
C PRO A 343 -27.10 14.62 1.02
N VAL A 344 -26.79 15.18 -0.15
CA VAL A 344 -26.44 16.60 -0.32
C VAL A 344 -27.48 17.29 -1.19
N THR A 345 -28.11 18.36 -0.68
CA THR A 345 -29.06 19.18 -1.41
C THR A 345 -28.40 19.82 -2.63
N GLY A 346 -29.08 19.76 -3.77
CA GLY A 346 -28.59 20.29 -5.04
C GLY A 346 -27.60 19.39 -5.76
N ALA A 347 -27.32 18.20 -5.26
CA ALA A 347 -26.49 17.22 -5.93
C ALA A 347 -27.36 16.14 -6.62
N ASN A 348 -27.11 15.91 -7.90
CA ASN A 348 -27.76 14.85 -8.70
C ASN A 348 -26.69 13.83 -9.06
N ILE A 349 -26.51 12.82 -8.21
CA ILE A 349 -25.38 11.87 -8.27
C ILE A 349 -25.87 10.47 -8.65
N SER A 350 -25.15 9.85 -9.57
CA SER A 350 -25.30 8.43 -9.90
C SER A 350 -23.97 7.68 -9.71
N VAL A 351 -24.01 6.43 -9.24
CA VAL A 351 -22.82 5.58 -9.01
C VAL A 351 -22.80 4.45 -10.03
N HIS A 352 -21.71 4.36 -10.77
CA HIS A 352 -21.51 3.41 -11.86
C HIS A 352 -20.35 2.45 -11.54
N ALA A 353 -20.69 1.16 -11.42
CA ALA A 353 -19.74 0.10 -11.27
C ALA A 353 -19.06 -0.20 -12.61
N ILE A 354 -17.76 -0.04 -12.69
CA ILE A 354 -16.96 -0.33 -13.89
C ILE A 354 -16.43 -1.76 -13.81
N GLU A 355 -16.72 -2.55 -14.83
CA GLU A 355 -16.17 -3.89 -15.00
C GLU A 355 -14.75 -3.79 -15.57
N ASN A 356 -13.83 -4.49 -14.93
CA ASN A 356 -12.44 -4.54 -15.39
C ASN A 356 -12.29 -5.62 -16.46
N THR A 357 -12.08 -5.23 -17.71
CA THR A 357 -11.88 -6.17 -18.82
C THR A 357 -10.40 -6.38 -19.14
N TRP A 358 -9.53 -5.48 -18.70
CA TRP A 358 -8.10 -5.58 -18.93
C TRP A 358 -7.44 -6.64 -18.04
N PHE A 359 -7.75 -6.63 -16.74
CA PHE A 359 -7.31 -7.66 -15.81
C PHE A 359 -8.25 -8.87 -15.75
N GLY A 360 -9.51 -8.70 -16.12
CA GLY A 360 -10.56 -9.71 -16.03
C GLY A 360 -11.60 -9.39 -14.96
N PRO A 361 -12.80 -10.01 -15.05
CA PRO A 361 -13.98 -9.65 -14.25
C PRO A 361 -13.88 -9.99 -12.76
N THR A 362 -12.89 -10.78 -12.37
CA THR A 362 -12.60 -11.12 -10.97
C THR A 362 -11.86 -9.99 -10.23
N VAL A 363 -11.28 -9.03 -10.98
CA VAL A 363 -10.65 -7.84 -10.43
C VAL A 363 -11.71 -6.75 -10.32
N THR A 364 -12.09 -6.41 -9.10
CA THR A 364 -13.26 -5.57 -8.83
C THR A 364 -12.94 -4.25 -8.12
N VAL A 365 -11.67 -4.00 -7.82
CA VAL A 365 -11.20 -2.81 -7.10
C VAL A 365 -11.07 -1.59 -8.00
N SER A 366 -11.33 -0.40 -7.46
CA SER A 366 -11.30 0.86 -8.22
C SER A 366 -9.90 1.19 -8.77
N GLY A 367 -8.84 0.99 -8.01
CA GLY A 367 -7.47 1.38 -8.38
C GLY A 367 -6.89 0.63 -9.60
N LEU A 368 -7.53 -0.45 -10.05
CA LEU A 368 -7.10 -1.22 -11.22
C LEU A 368 -7.95 -0.99 -12.47
N ILE A 369 -8.88 -0.02 -12.45
CA ILE A 369 -9.67 0.37 -13.61
C ILE A 369 -8.78 1.12 -14.61
N THR A 370 -8.88 0.74 -15.88
CA THR A 370 -8.15 1.38 -16.98
C THR A 370 -8.94 2.53 -17.60
N GLY A 371 -8.25 3.42 -18.30
CA GLY A 371 -8.89 4.48 -19.09
C GLY A 371 -9.78 3.91 -20.19
N PHE A 372 -9.40 2.77 -20.78
CA PHE A 372 -10.21 2.06 -21.77
C PHE A 372 -11.54 1.57 -21.18
N ASP A 373 -11.49 0.86 -20.05
CA ASP A 373 -12.71 0.34 -19.41
C ASP A 373 -13.62 1.46 -18.95
N LEU A 374 -13.06 2.52 -18.35
CA LEU A 374 -13.80 3.70 -17.94
C LEU A 374 -14.49 4.37 -19.13
N THR A 375 -13.73 4.70 -20.18
CA THR A 375 -14.28 5.46 -21.31
C THR A 375 -15.31 4.67 -22.08
N ARG A 376 -15.12 3.36 -22.27
CA ARG A 376 -16.07 2.48 -22.95
C ARG A 376 -17.40 2.39 -22.21
N GLN A 377 -17.37 2.20 -20.89
CA GLN A 377 -18.58 1.96 -20.10
C GLN A 377 -19.32 3.24 -19.73
N MET A 378 -18.61 4.36 -19.60
CA MET A 378 -19.22 5.65 -19.32
C MET A 378 -19.71 6.41 -20.56
N ALA A 379 -19.42 5.95 -21.79
CA ALA A 379 -19.77 6.65 -23.02
C ALA A 379 -21.29 6.95 -23.15
N SER A 380 -22.14 5.99 -22.80
CA SER A 380 -23.59 6.11 -22.88
C SER A 380 -24.28 6.66 -21.61
N VAL A 381 -23.51 6.88 -20.54
CA VAL A 381 -24.07 7.38 -19.27
C VAL A 381 -24.38 8.87 -19.38
N PRO A 382 -25.64 9.29 -19.15
CA PRO A 382 -26.02 10.71 -19.25
C PRO A 382 -25.57 11.48 -17.99
N CYS A 383 -24.39 12.08 -18.04
CA CYS A 383 -23.83 12.90 -16.96
C CYS A 383 -23.07 14.11 -17.52
N ASP A 384 -22.91 15.13 -16.71
CA ASP A 384 -22.23 16.37 -17.08
C ASP A 384 -20.78 16.38 -16.60
N ALA A 385 -20.45 15.59 -15.56
CA ALA A 385 -19.08 15.32 -15.09
C ALA A 385 -18.98 13.89 -14.51
N ILE A 386 -17.79 13.31 -14.57
CA ILE A 386 -17.47 11.99 -14.00
C ILE A 386 -16.43 12.17 -12.90
N MET A 387 -16.74 11.73 -11.70
CA MET A 387 -15.82 11.67 -10.58
C MET A 387 -15.18 10.27 -10.53
N ILE A 388 -13.86 10.23 -10.35
CA ILE A 388 -13.09 9.00 -10.15
C ILE A 388 -12.17 9.17 -8.94
N THR A 389 -11.83 8.11 -8.24
CA THR A 389 -10.78 8.19 -7.23
C THR A 389 -9.40 8.38 -7.87
N GLU A 390 -8.57 9.25 -7.31
CA GLU A 390 -7.21 9.52 -7.82
C GLU A 390 -6.32 8.26 -7.88
N VAL A 391 -6.63 7.21 -7.09
CA VAL A 391 -5.87 5.95 -7.13
C VAL A 391 -5.99 5.18 -8.45
N MET A 392 -6.91 5.56 -9.34
CA MET A 392 -6.95 5.06 -10.72
C MET A 392 -5.81 5.61 -11.58
N LEU A 393 -5.16 6.68 -11.11
CA LEU A 393 -4.15 7.40 -11.86
C LEU A 393 -2.78 7.20 -11.20
N ARG A 394 -1.74 7.17 -12.03
CA ARG A 394 -0.37 7.21 -11.54
C ARG A 394 -0.10 8.55 -10.85
N GLN A 395 0.48 8.49 -9.66
CA GLN A 395 0.79 9.68 -8.88
C GLN A 395 1.74 10.60 -9.66
N GLY A 396 1.38 11.86 -9.80
CA GLY A 396 2.20 12.93 -10.39
C GLY A 396 1.89 13.25 -11.86
N ASP A 397 1.44 12.30 -12.69
CA ASP A 397 1.25 12.54 -14.14
C ASP A 397 -0.15 12.26 -14.68
N GLY A 398 -1.09 11.85 -13.85
CA GLY A 398 -2.51 11.72 -14.25
C GLY A 398 -2.75 10.71 -15.38
N VAL A 399 -2.02 9.59 -15.37
CA VAL A 399 -2.07 8.55 -16.41
C VAL A 399 -2.67 7.27 -15.83
N PHE A 400 -3.64 6.68 -16.52
CA PHE A 400 -4.23 5.38 -16.18
C PHE A 400 -3.22 4.23 -16.39
N LEU A 401 -3.57 3.03 -15.92
CA LEU A 401 -2.71 1.84 -16.03
C LEU A 401 -2.40 1.41 -17.47
N ASP A 402 -3.28 1.73 -18.41
CA ASP A 402 -3.17 1.48 -19.85
C ASP A 402 -2.54 2.64 -20.64
N ASP A 403 -1.82 3.53 -19.94
CA ASP A 403 -1.14 4.71 -20.47
C ASP A 403 -2.08 5.79 -21.08
N MET A 404 -3.40 5.62 -21.01
CA MET A 404 -4.33 6.70 -21.36
C MET A 404 -4.19 7.85 -20.37
N THR A 405 -4.07 9.07 -20.88
CA THR A 405 -4.03 10.26 -20.04
C THR A 405 -5.43 10.72 -19.63
N LEU A 406 -5.56 11.36 -18.48
CA LEU A 406 -6.83 11.93 -18.01
C LEU A 406 -7.44 12.92 -19.03
N PRO A 407 -6.69 13.85 -19.65
CA PRO A 407 -7.22 14.72 -20.70
C PRO A 407 -7.69 13.96 -21.94
N GLU A 408 -7.03 12.86 -22.31
CA GLU A 408 -7.46 12.03 -23.44
C GLU A 408 -8.79 11.33 -23.12
N ALA A 409 -8.92 10.72 -21.94
CA ALA A 409 -10.15 10.08 -21.51
C ALA A 409 -11.32 11.08 -21.46
N SER A 410 -11.10 12.30 -20.94
CA SER A 410 -12.11 13.38 -20.92
C SER A 410 -12.52 13.79 -22.34
N ARG A 411 -11.58 13.92 -23.29
CA ARG A 411 -11.91 14.22 -24.69
C ARG A 411 -12.74 13.11 -25.36
N ARG A 412 -12.38 11.83 -25.09
CA ARG A 412 -13.14 10.68 -25.64
C ARG A 412 -14.59 10.66 -25.15
N LEU A 413 -14.83 11.06 -23.92
CA LEU A 413 -16.17 11.12 -23.34
C LEU A 413 -16.91 12.43 -23.63
N GLY A 414 -16.22 13.47 -24.12
CA GLY A 414 -16.81 14.79 -24.37
C GLY A 414 -17.25 15.51 -23.07
N ARG A 415 -16.71 15.12 -21.94
CA ARG A 415 -17.04 15.68 -20.62
C ARG A 415 -15.86 15.56 -19.64
N PRO A 416 -15.77 16.42 -18.61
CA PRO A 416 -14.68 16.39 -17.66
C PRO A 416 -14.73 15.11 -16.81
N ILE A 417 -13.54 14.53 -16.59
CA ILE A 417 -13.28 13.53 -15.55
C ILE A 417 -12.52 14.23 -14.42
N VAL A 418 -13.07 14.15 -13.23
CA VAL A 418 -12.56 14.86 -12.04
C VAL A 418 -12.01 13.85 -11.07
N PRO A 419 -10.68 13.81 -10.86
CA PRO A 419 -10.09 13.03 -9.79
C PRO A 419 -10.51 13.56 -8.43
N VAL A 420 -10.88 12.65 -7.55
CA VAL A 420 -11.24 12.90 -6.15
C VAL A 420 -10.12 12.33 -5.29
N GLY A 421 -9.67 13.09 -4.30
CA GLY A 421 -8.69 12.65 -3.33
C GLY A 421 -9.14 11.39 -2.57
N ARG A 422 -8.27 10.91 -1.69
CA ARG A 422 -8.48 9.62 -1.02
C ARG A 422 -9.41 9.68 0.17
N ARG A 423 -9.70 10.87 0.67
CA ARG A 423 -10.48 11.10 1.89
C ARG A 423 -11.96 11.27 1.58
N GLY A 424 -12.80 10.87 2.54
CA GLY A 424 -14.26 11.08 2.43
C GLY A 424 -14.64 12.56 2.31
N GLU A 425 -13.93 13.46 3.00
CA GLU A 425 -14.11 14.91 2.87
C GLU A 425 -13.80 15.41 1.44
N ASP A 426 -12.76 14.87 0.75
CA ASP A 426 -12.43 15.25 -0.62
C ASP A 426 -13.59 14.93 -1.58
N LEU A 427 -14.29 13.81 -1.34
CA LEU A 427 -15.47 13.44 -2.12
C LEU A 427 -16.60 14.45 -1.90
N LEU A 428 -16.89 14.79 -0.64
CA LEU A 428 -17.92 15.77 -0.32
C LEU A 428 -17.61 17.15 -0.93
N ASP A 429 -16.40 17.64 -0.76
CA ASP A 429 -15.95 18.94 -1.30
C ASP A 429 -16.06 18.98 -2.83
N THR A 430 -15.70 17.87 -3.49
CA THR A 430 -15.83 17.75 -4.95
C THR A 430 -17.30 17.78 -5.38
N ILE A 431 -18.20 17.11 -4.68
CA ILE A 431 -19.65 17.16 -4.91
C ILE A 431 -20.17 18.58 -4.74
N LEU A 432 -19.81 19.26 -3.64
CA LEU A 432 -20.23 20.62 -3.34
C LEU A 432 -19.77 21.61 -4.41
N ARG A 433 -18.55 21.50 -4.88
CA ARG A 433 -17.99 22.33 -5.94
C ARG A 433 -18.70 22.10 -7.28
N LEU A 434 -18.89 20.84 -7.67
CA LEU A 434 -19.45 20.49 -8.98
C LEU A 434 -20.95 20.76 -9.11
N ARG A 435 -21.72 20.69 -8.01
CA ARG A 435 -23.15 21.03 -8.03
C ARG A 435 -23.43 22.50 -8.39
N GLU A 436 -22.48 23.41 -8.14
CA GLU A 436 -22.61 24.85 -8.47
C GLU A 436 -22.32 25.14 -9.94
N GLY A 437 -21.83 24.17 -10.69
CA GLY A 437 -21.52 24.23 -12.11
C GLY A 437 -20.24 23.50 -12.47
N VAL A 438 -20.31 22.72 -13.53
CA VAL A 438 -19.13 22.04 -14.10
C VAL A 438 -18.39 23.07 -14.96
N LYS A 439 -17.26 23.58 -14.46
CA LYS A 439 -16.39 24.49 -15.21
C LYS A 439 -15.26 23.73 -15.90
#